data_7f1c84e02223f0229a01ae8658dbed8f
#
_entry.id   7f1c84e02223f0229a01ae8658dbed8f
#
_cell.length_a   1.000
_cell.length_b   1.000
_cell.length_c   1.000
_cell.angle_alpha   90.00
_cell.angle_beta   90.00
_cell.angle_gamma   90.00
#
_symmetry.space_group_name_H-M   'P 1'
#
loop_
_entity.id
_entity.type
_entity.pdbx_description
1 polymer ?
#
loop_
_entity_poly.entity_id
_entity_poly.type
_entity_poly.pdbx_seq_one_letter_code
_entity_poly.pdbx_strand_id
1 'polypeptide(L)'
;MKYLPIILLGVLLNAAAQLCLKEGMRRIGYFEFTWSNVIPIALQVAGNIFVLGGLFLYVVSVAVWLLVLSRVEVSFAYPLLSVGYIVNAVAGYYLFQENLSMTRITGIVIIIIGVYFVTRS
;
A
#
# COMPACT_ATOMS: atom_id res chain seq x y z
N MET A 1 -1.57 3.89 -23.07
CA MET A 1 -1.18 4.58 -21.82
C MET A 1 -2.08 5.76 -21.45
N LYS A 2 -3.22 5.86 -22.11
CA LYS A 2 -4.16 6.94 -21.87
C LYS A 2 -4.62 7.02 -20.41
N TYR A 3 -4.78 5.87 -19.76
CA TYR A 3 -5.28 5.80 -18.38
C TYR A 3 -4.17 5.66 -17.33
N LEU A 4 -2.92 5.71 -17.75
CA LEU A 4 -1.79 5.56 -16.82
C LEU A 4 -1.81 6.59 -15.68
N PRO A 5 -2.10 7.88 -15.92
CA PRO A 5 -2.15 8.84 -14.81
C PRO A 5 -3.17 8.49 -13.73
N ILE A 6 -4.37 8.02 -14.10
CA ILE A 6 -5.38 7.67 -13.11
C ILE A 6 -5.01 6.37 -12.38
N ILE A 7 -4.35 5.44 -13.07
CA ILE A 7 -3.83 4.22 -12.44
C ILE A 7 -2.80 4.62 -11.38
N LEU A 8 -1.85 5.49 -11.73
CA LEU A 8 -0.82 5.94 -10.79
C LEU A 8 -1.42 6.71 -9.62
N LEU A 9 -2.45 7.51 -9.85
CA LEU A 9 -3.14 8.20 -8.77
C LEU A 9 -3.72 7.19 -7.77
N GLY A 10 -4.43 6.18 -8.26
CA GLY A 10 -4.99 5.14 -7.41
C GLY A 10 -3.91 4.37 -6.65
N VAL A 11 -2.81 4.04 -7.34
CA VAL A 11 -1.68 3.32 -6.74
C VAL A 11 -1.03 4.16 -5.62
N LEU A 12 -0.80 5.44 -5.88
CA LEU A 12 -0.17 6.32 -4.88
C LEU A 12 -1.08 6.57 -3.69
N LEU A 13 -2.39 6.73 -3.92
CA LEU A 13 -3.35 6.85 -2.82
C LEU A 13 -3.36 5.59 -1.96
N ASN A 14 -3.34 4.42 -2.58
CA ASN A 14 -3.25 3.16 -1.85
C ASN A 14 -1.96 3.06 -1.05
N ALA A 15 -0.83 3.44 -1.64
CA ALA A 15 0.46 3.42 -0.96
C ALA A 15 0.45 4.36 0.25
N ALA A 16 -0.08 5.57 0.09
CA ALA A 16 -0.18 6.53 1.20
C ALA A 16 -1.09 5.98 2.31
N ALA A 17 -2.21 5.34 1.93
CA ALA A 17 -3.10 4.71 2.90
C ALA A 17 -2.36 3.65 3.71
N GLN A 18 -1.60 2.78 3.04
CA GLN A 18 -0.86 1.72 3.71
C GLN A 18 0.21 2.29 4.66
N LEU A 19 0.88 3.37 4.27
CA LEU A 19 1.86 4.01 5.15
C LEU A 19 1.20 4.62 6.39
N CYS A 20 0.02 5.23 6.24
CA CYS A 20 -0.74 5.74 7.38
C CYS A 20 -1.17 4.62 8.31
N LEU A 21 -1.64 3.50 7.76
CA LEU A 21 -2.03 2.35 8.57
C LEU A 21 -0.84 1.79 9.34
N LYS A 22 0.32 1.70 8.68
CA LYS A 22 1.55 1.24 9.33
C LYS A 22 1.95 2.17 10.46
N GLU A 23 1.90 3.49 10.24
CA GLU A 23 2.24 4.46 11.28
C GLU A 23 1.28 4.35 12.47
N GLY A 24 -0.01 4.16 12.21
CA GLY A 24 -0.99 3.95 13.26
C GLY A 24 -0.68 2.72 14.10
N MET A 25 -0.38 1.61 13.46
CA MET A 25 -0.05 0.37 14.18
C MET A 25 1.28 0.48 14.92
N ARG A 26 2.26 1.21 14.36
CA ARG A 26 3.52 1.46 15.03
C ARG A 26 3.32 2.24 16.33
N ARG A 27 2.40 3.19 16.34
CA ARG A 27 2.08 3.99 17.54
C ARG A 27 1.33 3.20 18.59
N ILE A 28 0.53 2.21 18.18
CA ILE A 28 -0.12 1.30 19.12
C ILE A 28 0.92 0.42 19.79
N GLY A 29 1.93 0.00 19.06
CA GLY A 29 3.04 -0.78 19.59
C GLY A 29 2.77 -2.27 19.56
N TYR A 30 3.67 -3.03 20.21
CA TYR A 30 3.60 -4.48 20.22
C TYR A 30 2.46 -4.98 21.11
N PHE A 31 1.76 -6.00 20.66
CA PHE A 31 0.75 -6.71 21.46
C PHE A 31 0.73 -8.17 21.01
N GLU A 32 0.30 -9.05 21.91
CA GLU A 32 0.18 -10.47 21.60
C GLU A 32 -1.17 -10.77 20.96
N PHE A 33 -1.19 -11.73 20.02
CA PHE A 33 -2.41 -12.17 19.36
C PHE A 33 -3.14 -13.17 20.25
N THR A 34 -3.86 -12.66 21.24
CA THR A 34 -4.66 -13.46 22.16
C THR A 34 -6.10 -12.95 22.17
N TRP A 35 -7.03 -13.82 22.54
CA TRP A 35 -8.44 -13.42 22.60
C TRP A 35 -8.68 -12.33 23.62
N SER A 36 -7.89 -12.28 24.71
CA SER A 36 -8.03 -11.25 25.71
C SER A 36 -7.64 -9.85 25.21
N ASN A 37 -6.83 -9.78 24.13
CA ASN A 37 -6.39 -8.52 23.54
C ASN A 37 -7.30 -8.01 22.43
N VAL A 38 -8.24 -8.82 21.95
CA VAL A 38 -9.04 -8.46 20.77
C VAL A 38 -9.79 -7.16 20.97
N ILE A 39 -10.56 -7.04 22.04
CA ILE A 39 -11.38 -5.84 22.27
C ILE A 39 -10.53 -4.62 22.63
N PRO A 40 -9.55 -4.71 23.57
CA PRO A 40 -8.72 -3.55 23.87
C PRO A 40 -7.95 -3.02 22.65
N ILE A 41 -7.37 -3.91 21.85
CA ILE A 41 -6.62 -3.50 20.66
C ILE A 41 -7.56 -2.94 19.59
N ALA A 42 -8.73 -3.56 19.40
CA ALA A 42 -9.72 -3.04 18.46
C ALA A 42 -10.14 -1.60 18.81
N LEU A 43 -10.30 -1.31 20.10
CA LEU A 43 -10.65 0.04 20.55
C LEU A 43 -9.49 1.02 20.27
N GLN A 44 -8.25 0.61 20.52
CA GLN A 44 -7.08 1.45 20.22
C GLN A 44 -6.96 1.72 18.73
N VAL A 45 -7.15 0.70 17.90
CA VAL A 45 -7.10 0.84 16.44
C VAL A 45 -8.20 1.79 15.97
N ALA A 46 -9.42 1.62 16.46
CA ALA A 46 -10.55 2.45 16.07
C ALA A 46 -10.38 3.92 16.49
N GLY A 47 -9.63 4.18 17.56
CA GLY A 47 -9.38 5.54 18.04
C GLY A 47 -8.10 6.18 17.50
N ASN A 48 -7.31 5.44 16.72
CA ASN A 48 -6.02 5.95 16.22
C ASN A 48 -6.25 6.81 14.97
N ILE A 49 -5.78 8.06 15.01
CA ILE A 49 -6.02 9.00 13.92
C ILE A 49 -5.31 8.58 12.64
N PHE A 50 -4.13 7.95 12.73
CA PHE A 50 -3.41 7.49 11.54
C PHE A 50 -4.14 6.31 10.89
N VAL A 51 -4.72 5.42 11.68
CA VAL A 51 -5.52 4.32 11.16
C VAL A 51 -6.77 4.86 10.48
N LEU A 52 -7.46 5.81 11.11
CA LEU A 52 -8.67 6.40 10.54
C LEU A 52 -8.35 7.15 9.24
N GLY A 53 -7.27 7.94 9.23
CA GLY A 53 -6.82 8.64 8.04
C GLY A 53 -6.41 7.68 6.94
N GLY A 54 -5.72 6.61 7.28
CA GLY A 54 -5.33 5.57 6.33
C GLY A 54 -6.55 4.87 5.71
N LEU A 55 -7.54 4.54 6.52
CA LEU A 55 -8.78 3.94 6.02
C LEU A 55 -9.54 4.89 5.10
N PHE A 56 -9.56 6.19 5.43
CA PHE A 56 -10.18 7.19 4.56
C PHE A 56 -9.47 7.23 3.20
N LEU A 57 -8.13 7.31 3.20
CA LEU A 57 -7.35 7.29 1.96
C LEU A 57 -7.57 6.00 1.18
N TYR A 58 -7.69 4.88 1.89
CA TYR A 58 -7.94 3.59 1.25
C TYR A 58 -9.30 3.60 0.54
N VAL A 59 -10.35 4.11 1.16
CA VAL A 59 -11.67 4.22 0.54
C VAL A 59 -11.61 5.09 -0.71
N VAL A 60 -10.91 6.23 -0.64
CA VAL A 60 -10.73 7.10 -1.80
C VAL A 60 -9.97 6.36 -2.90
N SER A 61 -8.92 5.62 -2.55
CA SER A 61 -8.15 4.85 -3.53
C SER A 61 -9.00 3.79 -4.21
N VAL A 62 -9.90 3.14 -3.47
CA VAL A 62 -10.82 2.14 -4.04
C VAL A 62 -11.76 2.80 -5.03
N ALA A 63 -12.28 3.99 -4.70
CA ALA A 63 -13.16 4.72 -5.64
C ALA A 63 -12.42 5.04 -6.94
N VAL A 64 -11.19 5.53 -6.85
CA VAL A 64 -10.34 5.79 -8.03
C VAL A 64 -10.09 4.49 -8.79
N TRP A 65 -9.82 3.40 -8.06
CA TRP A 65 -9.53 2.10 -8.66
C TRP A 65 -10.73 1.53 -9.42
N LEU A 66 -11.94 1.76 -8.90
CA LEU A 66 -13.15 1.36 -9.62
C LEU A 66 -13.25 2.08 -10.97
N LEU A 67 -12.87 3.35 -11.01
CA LEU A 67 -12.83 4.08 -12.28
C LEU A 67 -11.80 3.49 -13.22
N VAL A 68 -10.63 3.09 -12.69
CA VAL A 68 -9.61 2.41 -13.50
C VAL A 68 -10.17 1.11 -14.09
N LEU A 69 -10.79 0.28 -13.25
CA LEU A 69 -11.30 -1.02 -13.67
C LEU A 69 -12.45 -0.88 -14.68
N SER A 70 -13.13 0.27 -14.72
CA SER A 70 -14.17 0.50 -15.71
C SER A 70 -13.61 0.68 -17.12
N ARG A 71 -12.29 0.93 -17.25
CA ARG A 71 -11.67 1.25 -18.55
C ARG A 71 -10.47 0.35 -18.87
N VAL A 72 -9.89 -0.33 -17.89
CA VAL A 72 -8.62 -1.04 -18.05
C VAL A 72 -8.79 -2.48 -17.62
N GLU A 73 -8.14 -3.38 -18.34
CA GLU A 73 -8.19 -4.81 -17.99
C GLU A 73 -7.51 -5.07 -16.65
N VAL A 74 -8.07 -6.02 -15.89
CA VAL A 74 -7.54 -6.42 -14.58
C VAL A 74 -6.10 -6.88 -14.70
N SER A 75 -5.78 -7.67 -15.73
CA SER A 75 -4.44 -8.21 -15.92
C SER A 75 -3.39 -7.14 -16.23
N PHE A 76 -3.82 -5.97 -16.71
CA PHE A 76 -2.94 -4.82 -16.91
C PHE A 76 -2.85 -3.96 -15.64
N ALA A 77 -4.00 -3.70 -15.00
CA ALA A 77 -4.07 -2.76 -13.89
C ALA A 77 -3.41 -3.29 -12.62
N TYR A 78 -3.64 -4.54 -12.26
CA TYR A 78 -3.18 -5.06 -10.97
C TYR A 78 -1.66 -5.19 -10.86
N PRO A 79 -0.92 -5.63 -11.88
CA PRO A 79 0.54 -5.60 -11.78
C PRO A 79 1.10 -4.21 -11.53
N LEU A 80 0.42 -3.16 -11.99
CA LEU A 80 0.85 -1.78 -11.75
C LEU A 80 0.72 -1.35 -10.29
N LEU A 81 -0.08 -2.06 -9.48
CA LEU A 81 -0.09 -1.85 -8.03
C LEU A 81 1.28 -2.10 -7.42
N SER A 82 2.13 -2.89 -8.08
CA SER A 82 3.50 -3.14 -7.62
C SER A 82 4.33 -1.87 -7.52
N VAL A 83 4.00 -0.83 -8.28
CA VAL A 83 4.65 0.47 -8.15
C VAL A 83 4.43 1.02 -6.73
N GLY A 84 3.22 0.84 -6.19
CA GLY A 84 2.94 1.21 -4.80
C GLY A 84 3.75 0.40 -3.81
N TYR A 85 3.97 -0.89 -4.08
CA TYR A 85 4.81 -1.72 -3.22
C TYR A 85 6.25 -1.21 -3.18
N ILE A 86 6.77 -0.75 -4.32
CA ILE A 86 8.10 -0.16 -4.39
C ILE A 86 8.16 1.14 -3.58
N VAL A 87 7.16 2.00 -3.73
CA VAL A 87 7.05 3.23 -2.95
C VAL A 87 7.02 2.91 -1.47
N ASN A 88 6.24 1.90 -1.06
CA ASN A 88 6.15 1.51 0.34
C ASN A 88 7.47 0.93 0.86
N ALA A 89 8.21 0.20 0.04
CA ALA A 89 9.51 -0.34 0.44
C ALA A 89 10.51 0.79 0.70
N VAL A 90 10.57 1.78 -0.19
CA VAL A 90 11.46 2.93 -0.02
C VAL A 90 11.05 3.74 1.20
N ALA A 91 9.75 4.03 1.33
CA ALA A 91 9.24 4.78 2.48
C ALA A 91 9.46 4.04 3.80
N GLY A 92 9.29 2.72 3.79
CA GLY A 92 9.54 1.89 4.98
C GLY A 92 11.00 2.01 5.44
N TYR A 93 11.93 2.01 4.49
CA TYR A 93 13.33 2.18 4.82
C TYR A 93 13.60 3.54 5.47
N TYR A 94 13.08 4.62 4.89
CA TYR A 94 13.36 5.98 5.38
C TYR A 94 12.52 6.36 6.59
N LEU A 95 11.23 6.01 6.61
CA LEU A 95 10.30 6.47 7.65
C LEU A 95 10.25 5.56 8.85
N PHE A 96 10.35 4.25 8.64
CA PHE A 96 10.17 3.26 9.70
C PHE A 96 11.45 2.52 10.04
N GLN A 97 12.57 2.91 9.46
CA GLN A 97 13.87 2.30 9.73
C GLN A 97 13.90 0.81 9.40
N GLU A 98 13.10 0.39 8.42
CA GLU A 98 13.07 -1.00 8.01
C GLU A 98 14.32 -1.34 7.22
N ASN A 99 14.79 -2.59 7.37
CA ASN A 99 16.01 -3.04 6.72
C ASN A 99 15.71 -3.56 5.32
N LEU A 100 16.45 -3.07 4.32
CA LEU A 100 16.35 -3.57 2.95
C LEU A 100 17.53 -4.51 2.69
N SER A 101 17.30 -5.81 2.85
CA SER A 101 18.31 -6.82 2.55
C SER A 101 18.57 -6.88 1.03
N MET A 102 19.71 -7.46 0.66
CA MET A 102 20.01 -7.66 -0.77
C MET A 102 18.98 -8.53 -1.46
N THR A 103 18.45 -9.54 -0.76
CA THR A 103 17.40 -10.38 -1.32
C THR A 103 16.12 -9.57 -1.58
N ARG A 104 15.75 -8.69 -0.66
CA ARG A 104 14.58 -7.83 -0.81
C ARG A 104 14.76 -6.85 -1.96
N ILE A 105 15.92 -6.24 -2.07
CA ILE A 105 16.23 -5.32 -3.18
C ILE A 105 16.18 -6.06 -4.51
N THR A 106 16.73 -7.27 -4.56
CA THR A 106 16.69 -8.10 -5.77
C THR A 106 15.25 -8.37 -6.22
N GLY A 107 14.39 -8.73 -5.27
CA GLY A 107 12.96 -8.94 -5.57
C GLY A 107 12.28 -7.69 -6.11
N ILE A 108 12.59 -6.54 -5.52
CA ILE A 108 12.02 -5.25 -5.97
C ILE A 108 12.46 -4.96 -7.40
N VAL A 109 13.73 -5.19 -7.73
CA VAL A 109 14.25 -4.98 -9.11
C VAL A 109 13.51 -5.88 -10.08
N ILE A 110 13.28 -7.14 -9.73
CA ILE A 110 12.54 -8.09 -10.58
C ILE A 110 11.10 -7.59 -10.80
N ILE A 111 10.45 -7.06 -9.76
CA ILE A 111 9.12 -6.49 -9.87
C ILE A 111 9.11 -5.33 -10.88
N ILE A 112 10.09 -4.44 -10.79
CA ILE A 112 10.21 -3.29 -11.70
C ILE A 112 10.31 -3.78 -13.15
N ILE A 113 11.15 -4.79 -13.40
CA ILE A 113 11.29 -5.37 -14.73
C ILE A 113 9.97 -5.94 -15.22
N GLY A 114 9.25 -6.68 -14.36
CA GLY A 114 7.95 -7.25 -14.70
C GLY A 114 6.92 -6.19 -15.05
N VAL A 115 6.85 -5.13 -14.25
CA VAL A 115 5.93 -4.00 -14.51
C VAL A 115 6.24 -3.34 -15.84
N TYR A 116 7.53 -3.16 -16.15
CA TYR A 116 7.92 -2.59 -17.44
C TYR A 116 7.35 -3.41 -18.60
N PHE A 117 7.48 -4.74 -18.53
CA PHE A 117 6.93 -5.58 -19.59
C PHE A 117 5.41 -5.46 -19.70
N VAL A 118 4.71 -5.38 -18.58
CA VAL A 118 3.26 -5.21 -18.60
C VAL A 118 2.87 -3.90 -19.28
N THR A 119 3.59 -2.81 -18.99
CA THR A 119 3.27 -1.51 -19.59
C THR A 119 3.53 -1.46 -21.10
N ARG A 120 4.36 -2.37 -21.59
CA ARG A 120 4.65 -2.45 -23.02
C ARG A 120 3.75 -3.41 -23.79
N SER A 121 2.92 -4.14 -23.10
CA SER A 121 2.02 -5.13 -23.72
C SER A 121 0.77 -4.51 -24.33
#